data_47fcaa956a0f8df61ce616495827ba4f
#
_entry.id   47fcaa956a0f8df61ce616495827ba4f
#
_cell.length_a   1.000
_cell.length_b   1.000
_cell.length_c   1.000
_cell.angle_alpha   90.00
_cell.angle_beta   90.00
_cell.angle_gamma   90.00
#
_symmetry.space_group_name_H-M   'P 1'
#
loop_
_entity.id
_entity.type
_entity.pdbx_description
1 polymer ?
#
loop_
_entity_poly.entity_id
_entity_poly.type
_entity_poly.pdbx_seq_one_letter_code
_entity_poly.pdbx_strand_id
1 'polypeptide(L)'
;MYRLLASLIFFTRLPFWRIANVPKKYYEQVVPLWPVVGWLTGGIMALVFWLAQMIMPLSLAVIAALISRILITGALHEDGFADFFDGFGGGPTRERTLEIMKDSHIGTYGVLALIIYYLVMYNAILALQTTCHNPLIFIMVDSICKFLASTIIYFLPYARKSEEAKNKLIYAKVPLYEKLASFAAGILPIILSCPNDLFLPLLAGIAGATITCALLFLKMKTQINGYTGDCCGATFILAEVVCYLVTLACQPLSSLSHNLSFAMPSFCLRYLFVLIAKE
;
A
#
# COMPACT_ATOMS: atom_id res chain seq x y z
N MET A 1 8.92 12.36 -20.14
CA MET A 1 8.40 11.13 -20.76
C MET A 1 9.13 9.88 -20.28
N TYR A 2 10.45 9.70 -20.48
CA TYR A 2 11.18 8.46 -20.10
C TYR A 2 11.10 8.08 -18.61
N ARG A 3 11.13 9.05 -17.67
CA ARG A 3 11.01 8.77 -16.24
C ARG A 3 9.66 8.16 -15.87
N LEU A 4 8.57 8.71 -16.41
CA LEU A 4 7.23 8.16 -16.19
C LEU A 4 7.13 6.75 -16.79
N LEU A 5 7.64 6.56 -18.00
CA LEU A 5 7.66 5.27 -18.66
C LEU A 5 8.50 4.23 -17.87
N ALA A 6 9.67 4.65 -17.35
CA ALA A 6 10.49 3.82 -16.46
C ALA A 6 9.71 3.38 -15.21
N SER A 7 8.97 4.31 -14.58
CA SER A 7 8.16 4.00 -13.39
C SER A 7 7.03 3.04 -13.71
N LEU A 8 6.31 3.24 -14.80
CA LEU A 8 5.25 2.32 -15.25
C LEU A 8 5.80 0.93 -15.58
N ILE A 9 6.95 0.83 -16.27
CA ILE A 9 7.61 -0.45 -16.58
C ILE A 9 8.09 -1.14 -15.29
N PHE A 10 8.64 -0.38 -14.34
CA PHE A 10 9.22 -0.93 -13.12
C PHE A 10 8.16 -1.47 -12.15
N PHE A 11 7.07 -0.72 -11.98
CA PHE A 11 6.04 -1.04 -10.98
C PHE A 11 4.84 -1.82 -11.55
N THR A 12 4.78 -2.05 -12.86
CA THR A 12 3.68 -2.80 -13.48
C THR A 12 4.17 -3.83 -14.50
N ARG A 13 3.33 -4.82 -14.80
CA ARG A 13 3.52 -5.80 -15.87
C ARG A 13 2.88 -5.37 -17.18
N LEU A 14 2.34 -4.16 -17.25
CA LEU A 14 1.73 -3.63 -18.47
C LEU A 14 2.81 -3.35 -19.52
N PRO A 15 2.55 -3.59 -20.81
CA PRO A 15 3.56 -3.65 -21.86
C PRO A 15 4.09 -2.27 -22.31
N PHE A 16 4.35 -1.37 -21.35
CA PHE A 16 4.90 -0.05 -21.61
C PHE A 16 6.30 -0.08 -22.22
N TRP A 17 7.05 -1.18 -22.06
CA TRP A 17 8.35 -1.39 -22.72
C TRP A 17 8.25 -1.42 -24.26
N ARG A 18 7.04 -1.66 -24.82
CA ARG A 18 6.79 -1.61 -26.26
C ARG A 18 6.72 -0.19 -26.81
N ILE A 19 6.51 0.82 -25.96
CA ILE A 19 6.36 2.22 -26.38
C ILE A 19 7.72 2.82 -26.73
N ALA A 20 8.74 2.59 -25.90
CA ALA A 20 10.07 3.07 -26.12
C ALA A 20 11.12 2.26 -25.34
N ASN A 21 12.33 2.20 -25.88
CA ASN A 21 13.48 1.68 -25.14
C ASN A 21 13.97 2.73 -24.15
N VAL A 22 13.72 2.47 -22.84
CA VAL A 22 14.03 3.42 -21.75
C VAL A 22 15.47 3.21 -21.27
N PRO A 23 16.34 4.24 -21.36
CA PRO A 23 17.72 4.15 -20.87
C PRO A 23 17.77 3.84 -19.36
N LYS A 24 18.73 3.00 -18.96
CA LYS A 24 18.88 2.48 -17.59
C LYS A 24 18.92 3.56 -16.51
N LYS A 25 19.53 4.72 -16.77
CA LYS A 25 19.62 5.86 -15.85
C LYS A 25 18.25 6.38 -15.32
N TYR A 26 17.16 6.19 -16.07
CA TYR A 26 15.83 6.65 -15.65
C TYR A 26 15.18 5.74 -14.61
N TYR A 27 15.62 4.48 -14.48
CA TYR A 27 15.15 3.57 -13.45
C TYR A 27 15.64 3.95 -12.04
N GLU A 28 16.73 4.70 -11.92
CA GLU A 28 17.21 5.25 -10.64
C GLU A 28 16.30 6.36 -10.09
N GLN A 29 15.37 6.87 -10.91
CA GLN A 29 14.52 8.02 -10.63
C GLN A 29 13.02 7.66 -10.61
N VAL A 30 12.67 6.40 -10.42
CA VAL A 30 11.27 5.93 -10.52
C VAL A 30 10.44 6.22 -9.26
N VAL A 31 11.08 6.25 -8.10
CA VAL A 31 10.39 6.33 -6.80
C VAL A 31 9.57 7.61 -6.62
N PRO A 32 10.01 8.80 -7.02
CA PRO A 32 9.19 10.01 -6.91
C PRO A 32 7.90 9.98 -7.74
N LEU A 33 7.82 9.11 -8.74
CA LEU A 33 6.64 8.94 -9.59
C LEU A 33 5.74 7.78 -9.16
N TRP A 34 6.08 7.09 -8.07
CA TRP A 34 5.30 5.97 -7.56
C TRP A 34 3.85 6.35 -7.21
N PRO A 35 3.55 7.53 -6.62
CA PRO A 35 2.15 7.96 -6.44
C PRO A 35 1.36 8.06 -7.75
N VAL A 36 2.00 8.48 -8.86
CA VAL A 36 1.36 8.52 -10.18
C VAL A 36 1.04 7.11 -10.69
N VAL A 37 1.92 6.14 -10.43
CA VAL A 37 1.61 4.72 -10.69
C VAL A 37 0.40 4.28 -9.86
N GLY A 38 0.23 4.83 -8.65
CA GLY A 38 -0.94 4.62 -7.80
C GLY A 38 -2.27 5.03 -8.46
N TRP A 39 -2.25 6.09 -9.27
CA TRP A 39 -3.44 6.47 -10.03
C TRP A 39 -3.85 5.39 -11.03
N LEU A 40 -2.86 4.78 -11.68
CA LEU A 40 -3.13 3.70 -12.63
C LEU A 40 -3.58 2.43 -11.91
N THR A 41 -2.85 1.98 -10.90
CA THR A 41 -3.14 0.72 -10.18
C THR A 41 -4.44 0.82 -9.38
N GLY A 42 -4.63 1.88 -8.62
CA GLY A 42 -5.88 2.17 -7.90
C GLY A 42 -7.05 2.45 -8.84
N GLY A 43 -6.79 3.12 -9.97
CA GLY A 43 -7.79 3.37 -11.02
C GLY A 43 -8.31 2.09 -11.66
N ILE A 44 -7.42 1.14 -11.94
CA ILE A 44 -7.82 -0.17 -12.48
C ILE A 44 -8.57 -0.99 -11.42
N MET A 45 -8.13 -0.95 -10.15
CA MET A 45 -8.90 -1.56 -9.05
C MET A 45 -10.30 -0.98 -8.95
N ALA A 46 -10.45 0.35 -9.01
CA ALA A 46 -11.72 1.05 -8.97
C ALA A 46 -12.62 0.66 -10.15
N LEU A 47 -12.07 0.61 -11.35
CA LEU A 47 -12.80 0.22 -12.57
C LEU A 47 -13.25 -1.25 -12.51
N VAL A 48 -12.35 -2.17 -12.14
CA VAL A 48 -12.67 -3.60 -12.03
C VAL A 48 -13.73 -3.82 -10.96
N PHE A 49 -13.59 -3.17 -9.80
CA PHE A 49 -14.58 -3.22 -8.74
C PHE A 49 -15.95 -2.72 -9.24
N TRP A 50 -15.98 -1.54 -9.88
CA TRP A 50 -17.19 -0.92 -10.39
C TRP A 50 -17.90 -1.79 -11.44
N LEU A 51 -17.16 -2.40 -12.37
CA LEU A 51 -17.72 -3.32 -13.35
C LEU A 51 -18.21 -4.64 -12.71
N ALA A 52 -17.42 -5.20 -11.80
CA ALA A 52 -17.74 -6.48 -11.16
C ALA A 52 -19.00 -6.38 -10.28
N GLN A 53 -19.20 -5.29 -9.54
CA GLN A 53 -20.39 -5.11 -8.70
C GLN A 53 -21.70 -5.00 -9.49
N MET A 54 -21.64 -4.74 -10.82
CA MET A 54 -22.84 -4.74 -11.66
C MET A 54 -23.41 -6.13 -11.91
N ILE A 55 -22.58 -7.17 -11.82
CA ILE A 55 -22.93 -8.55 -12.19
C ILE A 55 -22.63 -9.57 -11.09
N MET A 56 -21.93 -9.16 -10.01
CA MET A 56 -21.48 -10.04 -8.92
C MET A 56 -21.83 -9.43 -7.56
N PRO A 57 -21.96 -10.26 -6.51
CA PRO A 57 -22.03 -9.78 -5.14
C PRO A 57 -20.82 -8.90 -4.78
N LEU A 58 -21.02 -7.93 -3.89
CA LEU A 58 -20.00 -6.98 -3.45
C LEU A 58 -18.70 -7.65 -2.98
N SER A 59 -18.82 -8.79 -2.29
CA SER A 59 -17.70 -9.61 -1.83
C SER A 59 -16.79 -10.08 -2.97
N LEU A 60 -17.38 -10.55 -4.07
CA LEU A 60 -16.63 -10.98 -5.25
C LEU A 60 -16.06 -9.78 -6.03
N ALA A 61 -16.74 -8.64 -6.05
CA ALA A 61 -16.23 -7.43 -6.66
C ALA A 61 -14.95 -6.92 -5.93
N VAL A 62 -14.91 -7.01 -4.59
CA VAL A 62 -13.70 -6.71 -3.81
C VAL A 62 -12.56 -7.66 -4.15
N ILE A 63 -12.83 -8.97 -4.24
CA ILE A 63 -11.82 -9.97 -4.63
C ILE A 63 -11.29 -9.67 -6.04
N ALA A 64 -12.18 -9.36 -7.00
CA ALA A 64 -11.77 -9.01 -8.36
C ALA A 64 -10.85 -7.78 -8.41
N ALA A 65 -11.15 -6.74 -7.61
CA ALA A 65 -10.30 -5.57 -7.49
C ALA A 65 -8.90 -5.92 -6.94
N LEU A 66 -8.82 -6.72 -5.88
CA LEU A 66 -7.54 -7.17 -5.31
C LEU A 66 -6.73 -8.01 -6.30
N ILE A 67 -7.38 -8.95 -7.00
CA ILE A 67 -6.73 -9.76 -8.05
C ILE A 67 -6.22 -8.86 -9.17
N SER A 68 -6.98 -7.85 -9.60
CA SER A 68 -6.56 -6.94 -10.68
C SER A 68 -5.25 -6.24 -10.36
N ARG A 69 -5.04 -5.79 -9.10
CA ARG A 69 -3.77 -5.20 -8.65
C ARG A 69 -2.62 -6.19 -8.71
N ILE A 70 -2.82 -7.41 -8.18
CA ILE A 70 -1.80 -8.46 -8.23
C ILE A 70 -1.34 -8.70 -9.67
N LEU A 71 -2.28 -8.84 -10.60
CA LEU A 71 -1.98 -9.09 -12.00
C LEU A 71 -1.22 -7.94 -12.66
N ILE A 72 -1.61 -6.70 -12.37
CA ILE A 72 -0.98 -5.51 -12.97
C ILE A 72 0.41 -5.26 -12.41
N THR A 73 0.61 -5.41 -11.10
CA THR A 73 1.92 -5.22 -10.46
C THR A 73 2.81 -6.46 -10.56
N GLY A 74 2.23 -7.62 -10.89
CA GLY A 74 2.93 -8.90 -10.89
C GLY A 74 3.36 -9.32 -9.49
N ALA A 75 2.54 -9.00 -8.47
CA ALA A 75 2.79 -9.26 -7.06
C ALA A 75 4.09 -8.65 -6.51
N LEU A 76 4.61 -7.58 -7.15
CA LEU A 76 5.89 -6.96 -6.79
C LEU A 76 5.94 -6.51 -5.32
N HIS A 77 4.83 -5.98 -4.82
CA HIS A 77 4.75 -5.44 -3.47
C HIS A 77 4.54 -6.55 -2.45
N GLU A 78 3.75 -7.54 -2.82
CA GLU A 78 3.43 -8.73 -2.03
C GLU A 78 4.68 -9.62 -1.84
N ASP A 79 5.51 -9.76 -2.87
CA ASP A 79 6.81 -10.42 -2.83
C ASP A 79 7.74 -9.72 -1.81
N GLY A 80 7.90 -8.40 -1.95
CA GLY A 80 8.69 -7.63 -0.98
C GLY A 80 8.13 -7.66 0.44
N PHE A 81 6.80 -7.75 0.59
CA PHE A 81 6.15 -7.88 1.88
C PHE A 81 6.46 -9.23 2.54
N ALA A 82 6.39 -10.32 1.79
CA ALA A 82 6.74 -11.65 2.27
C ALA A 82 8.22 -11.72 2.68
N ASP A 83 9.13 -11.26 1.80
CA ASP A 83 10.57 -11.20 2.07
C ASP A 83 10.90 -10.38 3.32
N PHE A 84 10.20 -9.26 3.52
CA PHE A 84 10.35 -8.42 4.71
C PHE A 84 9.98 -9.20 5.98
N PHE A 85 8.83 -9.88 6.00
CA PHE A 85 8.40 -10.63 7.17
C PHE A 85 9.29 -11.84 7.45
N ASP A 86 9.74 -12.55 6.43
CA ASP A 86 10.69 -13.64 6.58
C ASP A 86 12.03 -13.14 7.12
N GLY A 87 12.56 -12.06 6.57
CA GLY A 87 13.83 -11.49 7.01
C GLY A 87 13.76 -10.93 8.43
N PHE A 88 12.77 -10.10 8.72
CA PHE A 88 12.66 -9.43 10.03
C PHE A 88 12.11 -10.35 11.13
N GLY A 89 11.40 -11.42 10.77
CA GLY A 89 10.93 -12.43 11.69
C GLY A 89 11.96 -13.52 12.00
N GLY A 90 12.77 -13.92 10.99
CA GLY A 90 13.73 -15.02 11.11
C GLY A 90 15.19 -14.63 11.26
N GLY A 91 15.54 -13.35 11.02
CA GLY A 91 16.93 -12.86 11.05
C GLY A 91 17.30 -12.21 12.38
N PRO A 92 18.11 -12.86 13.25
CA PRO A 92 18.55 -12.28 14.52
C PRO A 92 19.64 -11.19 14.36
N THR A 93 20.34 -11.16 13.23
CA THR A 93 21.37 -10.17 12.91
C THR A 93 21.07 -9.46 11.60
N ARG A 94 21.69 -8.29 11.39
CA ARG A 94 21.57 -7.53 10.15
C ARG A 94 21.88 -8.37 8.91
N GLU A 95 23.00 -9.08 8.95
CA GLU A 95 23.52 -9.90 7.85
C GLU A 95 22.52 -11.03 7.54
N ARG A 96 22.04 -11.73 8.57
CA ARG A 96 21.09 -12.84 8.41
C ARG A 96 19.72 -12.35 7.91
N THR A 97 19.23 -11.20 8.41
CA THR A 97 18.00 -10.56 7.91
C THR A 97 18.12 -10.28 6.40
N LEU A 98 19.20 -9.64 5.98
CA LEU A 98 19.44 -9.31 4.57
C LEU A 98 19.66 -10.56 3.71
N GLU A 99 20.27 -11.60 4.22
CA GLU A 99 20.44 -12.89 3.53
C GLU A 99 19.08 -13.54 3.28
N ILE A 100 18.22 -13.67 4.31
CA ILE A 100 16.89 -14.25 4.20
C ILE A 100 16.06 -13.46 3.17
N MET A 101 16.04 -12.12 3.24
CA MET A 101 15.33 -11.28 2.27
C MET A 101 15.83 -11.42 0.83
N LYS A 102 17.00 -11.98 0.60
CA LYS A 102 17.55 -12.21 -0.74
C LYS A 102 17.22 -13.61 -1.27
N ASP A 103 16.87 -14.53 -0.40
CA ASP A 103 16.46 -15.87 -0.78
C ASP A 103 15.15 -15.82 -1.57
N SER A 104 15.06 -16.57 -2.65
CA SER A 104 13.84 -16.68 -3.47
C SER A 104 12.80 -17.63 -2.87
N HIS A 105 13.13 -18.35 -1.81
CA HIS A 105 12.21 -19.25 -1.12
C HIS A 105 11.39 -18.48 -0.08
N ILE A 106 10.07 -18.63 -0.14
CA ILE A 106 9.17 -18.05 0.86
C ILE A 106 9.23 -18.87 2.16
N GLY A 107 9.36 -18.18 3.28
CA GLY A 107 9.33 -18.78 4.62
C GLY A 107 7.93 -18.72 5.26
N THR A 108 7.84 -19.29 6.46
CA THR A 108 6.57 -19.36 7.20
C THR A 108 6.06 -17.96 7.60
N TYR A 109 6.94 -17.03 7.96
CA TYR A 109 6.53 -15.67 8.34
C TYR A 109 5.92 -14.93 7.15
N GLY A 110 6.53 -15.04 5.96
CA GLY A 110 6.00 -14.43 4.72
C GLY A 110 4.65 -15.00 4.34
N VAL A 111 4.48 -16.34 4.39
CA VAL A 111 3.20 -16.99 4.11
C VAL A 111 2.10 -16.53 5.07
N LEU A 112 2.36 -16.55 6.38
CA LEU A 112 1.39 -16.11 7.38
C LEU A 112 1.05 -14.62 7.22
N ALA A 113 2.05 -13.79 6.95
CA ALA A 113 1.86 -12.36 6.73
C ALA A 113 0.96 -12.09 5.52
N LEU A 114 1.16 -12.78 4.39
CA LEU A 114 0.31 -12.66 3.20
C LEU A 114 -1.13 -13.11 3.46
N ILE A 115 -1.32 -14.24 4.14
CA ILE A 115 -2.67 -14.74 4.48
C ILE A 115 -3.40 -13.71 5.35
N ILE A 116 -2.77 -13.24 6.43
CA ILE A 116 -3.37 -12.26 7.34
C ILE A 116 -3.64 -10.94 6.59
N TYR A 117 -2.69 -10.49 5.77
CA TYR A 117 -2.85 -9.30 4.94
C TYR A 117 -4.10 -9.37 4.08
N TYR A 118 -4.27 -10.41 3.27
CA TYR A 118 -5.42 -10.52 2.38
C TYR A 118 -6.74 -10.70 3.13
N LEU A 119 -6.76 -11.42 4.25
CA LEU A 119 -7.95 -11.55 5.09
C LEU A 119 -8.37 -10.18 5.66
N VAL A 120 -7.43 -9.42 6.20
CA VAL A 120 -7.70 -8.11 6.77
C VAL A 120 -8.12 -7.13 5.68
N MET A 121 -7.38 -7.08 4.57
CA MET A 121 -7.62 -6.16 3.47
C MET A 121 -8.99 -6.39 2.81
N TYR A 122 -9.33 -7.65 2.54
CA TYR A 122 -10.63 -8.03 2.01
C TYR A 122 -11.77 -7.54 2.92
N ASN A 123 -11.70 -7.83 4.23
CA ASN A 123 -12.76 -7.45 5.17
C ASN A 123 -12.85 -5.93 5.34
N ALA A 124 -11.71 -5.22 5.41
CA ALA A 124 -11.68 -3.77 5.54
C ALA A 124 -12.30 -3.07 4.33
N ILE A 125 -11.93 -3.49 3.11
CA ILE A 125 -12.48 -2.93 1.87
C ILE A 125 -13.97 -3.27 1.74
N LEU A 126 -14.35 -4.52 2.02
CA LEU A 126 -15.75 -4.94 1.96
C LEU A 126 -16.63 -4.09 2.90
N ALA A 127 -16.19 -3.90 4.14
CA ALA A 127 -16.90 -3.08 5.11
C ALA A 127 -16.98 -1.60 4.67
N LEU A 128 -15.87 -1.02 4.17
CA LEU A 128 -15.87 0.35 3.65
C LEU A 128 -16.78 0.51 2.43
N GLN A 129 -16.73 -0.41 1.47
CA GLN A 129 -17.60 -0.33 0.29
C GLN A 129 -19.07 -0.56 0.62
N THR A 130 -19.37 -1.31 1.68
CA THR A 130 -20.74 -1.46 2.18
C THR A 130 -21.28 -0.17 2.78
N THR A 131 -20.42 0.68 3.36
CA THR A 131 -20.82 1.94 4.00
C THR A 131 -20.74 3.15 3.07
N CYS A 132 -19.65 3.29 2.32
CA CYS A 132 -19.36 4.49 1.53
C CYS A 132 -19.74 4.36 0.05
N HIS A 133 -19.84 3.15 -0.49
CA HIS A 133 -20.10 2.87 -1.92
C HIS A 133 -19.24 3.71 -2.89
N ASN A 134 -17.98 3.95 -2.51
CA ASN A 134 -17.10 4.82 -3.28
C ASN A 134 -15.88 4.08 -3.84
N PRO A 135 -15.90 3.64 -5.11
CA PRO A 135 -14.76 2.97 -5.74
C PRO A 135 -13.50 3.83 -5.84
N LEU A 136 -13.63 5.17 -5.85
CA LEU A 136 -12.49 6.08 -5.98
C LEU A 136 -11.55 6.04 -4.76
N ILE A 137 -11.98 5.44 -3.64
CA ILE A 137 -11.13 5.23 -2.48
C ILE A 137 -9.88 4.40 -2.84
N PHE A 138 -9.96 3.48 -3.81
CA PHE A 138 -8.81 2.72 -4.28
C PHE A 138 -7.71 3.63 -4.85
N ILE A 139 -8.09 4.66 -5.65
CA ILE A 139 -7.13 5.62 -6.19
C ILE A 139 -6.55 6.49 -5.07
N MET A 140 -7.40 6.97 -4.17
CA MET A 140 -7.00 7.86 -3.07
C MET A 140 -5.99 7.16 -2.15
N VAL A 141 -6.29 5.96 -1.69
CA VAL A 141 -5.45 5.22 -0.74
C VAL A 141 -4.19 4.70 -1.40
N ASP A 142 -4.30 4.12 -2.60
CA ASP A 142 -3.13 3.61 -3.33
C ASP A 142 -2.10 4.72 -3.59
N SER A 143 -2.54 5.89 -4.07
CA SER A 143 -1.65 7.01 -4.39
C SER A 143 -0.96 7.59 -3.16
N ILE A 144 -1.71 7.86 -2.09
CA ILE A 144 -1.14 8.47 -0.88
C ILE A 144 -0.23 7.50 -0.13
N CYS A 145 -0.57 6.20 -0.06
CA CYS A 145 0.26 5.20 0.59
C CYS A 145 1.56 4.93 -0.19
N LYS A 146 1.54 4.96 -1.52
CA LYS A 146 2.76 4.93 -2.35
C LYS A 146 3.63 6.16 -2.14
N PHE A 147 3.03 7.35 -1.97
CA PHE A 147 3.78 8.54 -1.59
C PHE A 147 4.46 8.33 -0.23
N LEU A 148 3.71 7.92 0.80
CA LEU A 148 4.25 7.70 2.15
C LEU A 148 5.39 6.68 2.14
N ALA A 149 5.20 5.53 1.48
CA ALA A 149 6.23 4.51 1.35
C ALA A 149 7.46 5.01 0.58
N SER A 150 7.27 5.85 -0.46
CA SER A 150 8.37 6.41 -1.24
C SER A 150 9.29 7.29 -0.41
N THR A 151 8.81 7.86 0.71
CA THR A 151 9.61 8.74 1.56
C THR A 151 10.76 8.03 2.28
N ILE A 152 10.75 6.69 2.34
CA ILE A 152 11.83 5.89 2.95
C ILE A 152 13.20 6.25 2.39
N ILE A 153 13.30 6.52 1.08
CA ILE A 153 14.56 6.88 0.41
C ILE A 153 15.11 8.25 0.84
N TYR A 154 14.28 9.07 1.52
CA TYR A 154 14.71 10.38 2.03
C TYR A 154 15.30 10.29 3.44
N PHE A 155 14.93 9.26 4.19
CA PHE A 155 15.29 9.10 5.62
C PHE A 155 16.32 8.02 5.86
N LEU A 156 16.40 6.99 5.01
CA LEU A 156 17.27 5.84 5.21
C LEU A 156 18.23 5.64 4.02
N PRO A 157 19.48 5.20 4.28
CA PRO A 157 20.38 4.76 3.22
C PRO A 157 19.97 3.38 2.70
N TYR A 158 20.41 3.03 1.49
CA TYR A 158 20.22 1.67 0.97
C TYR A 158 21.09 0.70 1.79
N ALA A 159 20.49 -0.41 2.27
CA ALA A 159 21.13 -1.30 3.24
C ALA A 159 22.20 -2.23 2.64
N ARG A 160 22.22 -2.44 1.33
CA ARG A 160 23.19 -3.31 0.63
C ARG A 160 24.17 -2.48 -0.20
N LYS A 161 25.33 -3.07 -0.52
CA LYS A 161 26.22 -2.49 -1.54
C LYS A 161 25.55 -2.57 -2.91
N SER A 162 25.89 -1.66 -3.83
CA SER A 162 25.29 -1.61 -5.18
C SER A 162 25.38 -2.92 -5.96
N GLU A 163 26.45 -3.67 -5.75
CA GLU A 163 26.72 -4.96 -6.39
C GLU A 163 25.81 -6.10 -5.89
N GLU A 164 25.30 -5.95 -4.65
CA GLU A 164 24.46 -6.94 -3.96
C GLU A 164 22.95 -6.65 -4.09
N ALA A 165 22.60 -5.51 -4.69
CA ALA A 165 21.18 -5.15 -4.88
C ALA A 165 20.51 -6.12 -5.88
N LYS A 166 19.31 -6.64 -5.55
CA LYS A 166 18.53 -7.55 -6.41
C LYS A 166 18.44 -7.02 -7.85
N ASN A 167 18.19 -5.72 -8.03
CA ASN A 167 18.03 -5.08 -9.34
C ASN A 167 19.25 -4.22 -9.76
N LYS A 168 20.37 -4.26 -9.01
CA LYS A 168 21.55 -3.41 -9.23
C LYS A 168 21.20 -1.91 -9.39
N LEU A 169 20.15 -1.46 -8.72
CA LEU A 169 19.63 -0.11 -8.74
C LEU A 169 19.71 0.50 -7.34
N ILE A 170 20.37 1.65 -7.22
CA ILE A 170 20.31 2.54 -6.06
C ILE A 170 19.57 3.78 -6.53
N TYR A 171 18.56 4.19 -5.79
CA TYR A 171 17.77 5.36 -6.16
C TYR A 171 18.58 6.64 -5.99
N ALA A 172 18.48 7.54 -6.97
CA ALA A 172 19.16 8.83 -6.97
C ALA A 172 18.59 9.75 -5.88
N LYS A 173 19.41 10.71 -5.42
CA LYS A 173 18.94 11.78 -4.53
C LYS A 173 17.83 12.57 -5.21
N VAL A 174 16.72 12.75 -4.50
CA VAL A 174 15.52 13.43 -5.02
C VAL A 174 15.56 14.91 -4.63
N PRO A 175 15.53 15.85 -5.59
CA PRO A 175 15.48 17.27 -5.29
C PRO A 175 14.11 17.66 -4.69
N LEU A 176 14.06 18.81 -4.00
CA LEU A 176 12.88 19.25 -3.26
C LEU A 176 11.62 19.37 -4.15
N TYR A 177 11.77 19.94 -5.36
CA TYR A 177 10.63 20.11 -6.27
C TYR A 177 9.99 18.77 -6.68
N GLU A 178 10.79 17.70 -6.79
CA GLU A 178 10.27 16.37 -7.08
C GLU A 178 9.57 15.74 -5.86
N LYS A 179 10.06 16.00 -4.65
CA LYS A 179 9.37 15.58 -3.41
C LYS A 179 8.00 16.26 -3.30
N LEU A 180 7.94 17.56 -3.62
CA LEU A 180 6.68 18.31 -3.64
C LEU A 180 5.74 17.82 -4.74
N ALA A 181 6.24 17.55 -5.94
CA ALA A 181 5.46 16.97 -7.03
C ALA A 181 4.94 15.57 -6.69
N SER A 182 5.76 14.73 -6.04
CA SER A 182 5.36 13.41 -5.54
C SER A 182 4.27 13.51 -4.48
N PHE A 183 4.40 14.45 -3.52
CA PHE A 183 3.36 14.73 -2.53
C PHE A 183 2.05 15.20 -3.19
N ALA A 184 2.15 16.16 -4.11
CA ALA A 184 0.99 16.64 -4.86
C ALA A 184 0.29 15.50 -5.62
N ALA A 185 1.05 14.62 -6.26
CA ALA A 185 0.51 13.44 -6.94
C ALA A 185 -0.17 12.47 -5.96
N GLY A 186 0.35 12.31 -4.74
CA GLY A 186 -0.26 11.47 -3.72
C GLY A 186 -1.60 12.01 -3.20
N ILE A 187 -1.69 13.33 -3.01
CA ILE A 187 -2.87 13.97 -2.38
C ILE A 187 -3.95 14.38 -3.39
N LEU A 188 -3.60 14.61 -4.65
CA LEU A 188 -4.51 15.15 -5.67
C LEU A 188 -5.79 14.30 -5.86
N PRO A 189 -5.75 12.94 -5.88
CA PRO A 189 -6.98 12.15 -5.97
C PRO A 189 -7.93 12.40 -4.79
N ILE A 190 -7.40 12.65 -3.60
CA ILE A 190 -8.19 12.94 -2.40
C ILE A 190 -8.91 14.28 -2.57
N ILE A 191 -8.18 15.32 -2.99
CA ILE A 191 -8.74 16.67 -3.20
C ILE A 191 -9.84 16.64 -4.27
N LEU A 192 -9.66 15.85 -5.32
CA LEU A 192 -10.58 15.82 -6.46
C LEU A 192 -11.82 14.94 -6.25
N SER A 193 -11.74 13.91 -5.41
CA SER A 193 -12.77 12.86 -5.40
C SER A 193 -13.21 12.38 -4.01
N CYS A 194 -12.65 12.94 -2.92
CA CYS A 194 -13.05 12.52 -1.58
C CYS A 194 -14.39 13.18 -1.17
N PRO A 195 -15.43 12.40 -0.86
CA PRO A 195 -16.67 12.94 -0.31
C PRO A 195 -16.45 13.55 1.06
N ASN A 196 -17.27 14.54 1.44
CA ASN A 196 -17.14 15.28 2.70
C ASN A 196 -17.25 14.39 3.94
N ASP A 197 -18.14 13.41 3.91
CA ASP A 197 -18.37 12.43 4.99
C ASP A 197 -17.20 11.45 5.15
N LEU A 198 -16.47 11.16 4.06
CA LEU A 198 -15.29 10.31 4.06
C LEU A 198 -14.00 11.08 4.42
N PHE A 199 -13.98 12.40 4.27
CA PHE A 199 -12.75 13.19 4.36
C PHE A 199 -12.04 13.06 5.72
N LEU A 200 -12.76 13.28 6.84
CA LEU A 200 -12.16 13.15 8.18
C LEU A 200 -11.74 11.71 8.51
N PRO A 201 -12.55 10.67 8.26
CA PRO A 201 -12.12 9.29 8.41
C PRO A 201 -10.86 8.95 7.59
N LEU A 202 -10.80 9.38 6.33
CA LEU A 202 -9.64 9.14 5.46
C LEU A 202 -8.40 9.90 5.96
N LEU A 203 -8.56 11.11 6.46
CA LEU A 203 -7.46 11.87 7.06
C LEU A 203 -6.89 11.15 8.29
N ALA A 204 -7.75 10.59 9.14
CA ALA A 204 -7.32 9.74 10.25
C ALA A 204 -6.58 8.48 9.75
N GLY A 205 -7.08 7.84 8.69
CA GLY A 205 -6.42 6.72 8.01
C GLY A 205 -5.01 7.07 7.53
N ILE A 206 -4.84 8.22 6.88
CA ILE A 206 -3.55 8.73 6.41
C ILE A 206 -2.61 9.01 7.59
N ALA A 207 -3.11 9.55 8.68
CA ALA A 207 -2.31 9.75 9.90
C ALA A 207 -1.82 8.41 10.46
N GLY A 208 -2.69 7.39 10.54
CA GLY A 208 -2.32 6.03 10.93
C GLY A 208 -1.26 5.42 10.01
N ALA A 209 -1.44 5.54 8.70
CA ALA A 209 -0.46 5.10 7.70
C ALA A 209 0.90 5.80 7.86
N THR A 210 0.89 7.11 8.14
CA THR A 210 2.11 7.90 8.38
C THR A 210 2.85 7.41 9.63
N ILE A 211 2.13 7.17 10.71
CA ILE A 211 2.70 6.60 11.95
C ILE A 211 3.30 5.23 11.67
N THR A 212 2.59 4.39 10.92
CA THR A 212 3.07 3.06 10.53
C THR A 212 4.38 3.16 9.74
N CYS A 213 4.46 4.05 8.74
CA CYS A 213 5.70 4.29 8.01
C CYS A 213 6.84 4.72 8.93
N ALA A 214 6.60 5.64 9.87
CA ALA A 214 7.62 6.10 10.82
C ALA A 214 8.14 4.96 11.70
N LEU A 215 7.24 4.11 12.23
CA LEU A 215 7.62 2.95 13.04
C LEU A 215 8.42 1.93 12.22
N LEU A 216 8.04 1.67 10.98
CA LEU A 216 8.77 0.78 10.09
C LEU A 216 10.15 1.32 9.75
N PHE A 217 10.29 2.64 9.50
CA PHE A 217 11.59 3.27 9.24
C PHE A 217 12.51 3.15 10.45
N LEU A 218 12.00 3.33 11.67
CA LEU A 218 12.75 3.10 12.90
C LEU A 218 13.19 1.64 13.02
N LYS A 219 12.28 0.68 12.76
CA LYS A 219 12.60 -0.75 12.79
C LYS A 219 13.68 -1.11 11.76
N MET A 220 13.59 -0.63 10.54
CA MET A 220 14.59 -0.85 9.50
C MET A 220 15.93 -0.21 9.84
N LYS A 221 15.93 1.02 10.40
CA LYS A 221 17.14 1.70 10.86
C LYS A 221 17.86 0.90 11.94
N THR A 222 17.12 0.37 12.91
CA THR A 222 17.71 -0.36 14.05
C THR A 222 18.20 -1.76 13.66
N GLN A 223 17.47 -2.48 12.81
CA GLN A 223 17.78 -3.89 12.52
C GLN A 223 18.72 -4.07 11.32
N ILE A 224 18.54 -3.28 10.24
CA ILE A 224 19.36 -3.42 9.02
C ILE A 224 20.15 -2.18 8.64
N ASN A 225 20.05 -1.12 9.44
CA ASN A 225 20.72 0.17 9.23
C ASN A 225 20.47 0.78 7.84
N GLY A 226 19.23 0.64 7.33
CA GLY A 226 18.87 1.14 6.01
C GLY A 226 17.58 0.50 5.49
N TYR A 227 17.37 0.55 4.16
CA TYR A 227 16.23 -0.07 3.48
C TYR A 227 16.66 -0.91 2.28
N THR A 228 15.76 -1.80 1.82
CA THR A 228 15.84 -2.53 0.54
C THR A 228 14.60 -2.24 -0.31
N GLY A 229 14.55 -2.73 -1.55
CA GLY A 229 13.34 -2.66 -2.37
C GLY A 229 12.14 -3.35 -1.71
N ASP A 230 12.38 -4.49 -1.05
CA ASP A 230 11.36 -5.27 -0.35
C ASP A 230 10.77 -4.48 0.82
N CYS A 231 11.61 -3.70 1.53
CA CYS A 231 11.17 -2.77 2.56
C CYS A 231 10.20 -1.70 2.03
N CYS A 232 10.39 -1.22 0.80
CA CYS A 232 9.46 -0.27 0.17
C CYS A 232 8.09 -0.93 -0.06
N GLY A 233 8.07 -2.16 -0.59
CA GLY A 233 6.85 -2.94 -0.81
C GLY A 233 6.10 -3.21 0.50
N ALA A 234 6.82 -3.67 1.52
CA ALA A 234 6.25 -3.93 2.84
C ALA A 234 5.68 -2.66 3.49
N THR A 235 6.39 -1.54 3.38
CA THR A 235 5.92 -0.25 3.91
C THR A 235 4.63 0.20 3.23
N PHE A 236 4.55 0.07 1.90
CA PHE A 236 3.36 0.40 1.15
C PHE A 236 2.16 -0.44 1.59
N ILE A 237 2.30 -1.77 1.63
CA ILE A 237 1.22 -2.69 2.02
C ILE A 237 0.75 -2.43 3.45
N LEU A 238 1.65 -2.27 4.43
CA LEU A 238 1.26 -2.01 5.81
C LEU A 238 0.61 -0.63 5.99
N ALA A 239 1.13 0.39 5.31
CA ALA A 239 0.53 1.73 5.32
C ALA A 239 -0.89 1.69 4.74
N GLU A 240 -1.10 0.95 3.65
CA GLU A 240 -2.39 0.79 3.00
C GLU A 240 -3.41 0.08 3.91
N VAL A 241 -3.03 -1.07 4.50
CA VAL A 241 -3.87 -1.80 5.45
C VAL A 241 -4.31 -0.91 6.60
N VAL A 242 -3.36 -0.22 7.23
CA VAL A 242 -3.68 0.68 8.37
C VAL A 242 -4.53 1.85 7.91
N CYS A 243 -4.28 2.41 6.72
CA CYS A 243 -5.12 3.46 6.16
C CYS A 243 -6.58 3.01 6.04
N TYR A 244 -6.84 1.85 5.44
CA TYR A 244 -8.20 1.30 5.33
C TYR A 244 -8.83 0.99 6.68
N LEU A 245 -8.11 0.35 7.60
CA LEU A 245 -8.63 -0.02 8.93
C LEU A 245 -9.00 1.20 9.76
N VAL A 246 -8.13 2.21 9.82
CA VAL A 246 -8.38 3.42 10.59
C VAL A 246 -9.49 4.26 9.94
N THR A 247 -9.51 4.34 8.60
CA THR A 247 -10.62 4.99 7.88
C THR A 247 -11.95 4.33 8.23
N LEU A 248 -12.02 3.00 8.23
CA LEU A 248 -13.21 2.25 8.62
C LEU A 248 -13.60 2.51 10.08
N ALA A 249 -12.63 2.47 11.00
CA ALA A 249 -12.87 2.66 12.43
C ALA A 249 -13.37 4.08 12.77
N CYS A 250 -13.01 5.07 11.98
CA CYS A 250 -13.42 6.47 12.15
C CYS A 250 -14.71 6.83 11.39
N GLN A 251 -15.37 5.86 10.71
CA GLN A 251 -16.66 6.11 10.09
C GLN A 251 -17.73 6.46 11.15
N PRO A 252 -18.63 7.46 10.89
CA PRO A 252 -19.71 7.77 11.80
C PRO A 252 -20.61 6.56 12.08
N LEU A 253 -21.00 6.36 13.34
CA LEU A 253 -21.87 5.25 13.76
C LEU A 253 -23.22 5.24 13.03
N SER A 254 -23.70 6.40 12.57
CA SER A 254 -24.91 6.53 11.75
C SER A 254 -24.81 5.81 10.40
N SER A 255 -23.65 5.78 9.79
CA SER A 255 -23.40 5.05 8.52
C SER A 255 -23.26 3.54 8.75
N LEU A 256 -22.85 3.12 9.94
CA LEU A 256 -22.71 1.71 10.31
C LEU A 256 -24.06 1.08 10.71
N SER A 257 -25.01 1.86 11.26
CA SER A 257 -26.29 1.33 11.77
C SER A 257 -27.24 0.88 10.67
N HIS A 258 -27.18 1.46 9.46
CA HIS A 258 -28.02 1.05 8.34
C HIS A 258 -27.68 -0.33 7.78
N ASN A 259 -26.47 -0.82 7.98
CA ASN A 259 -25.97 -2.06 7.36
C ASN A 259 -25.66 -3.20 8.34
N LEU A 260 -25.71 -2.94 9.67
CA LEU A 260 -25.44 -3.95 10.69
C LEU A 260 -26.55 -4.99 10.84
N SER A 261 -27.71 -4.82 10.21
CA SER A 261 -28.78 -5.81 10.20
C SER A 261 -28.43 -7.07 9.38
N PHE A 262 -27.38 -7.04 8.55
CA PHE A 262 -27.07 -8.12 7.60
C PHE A 262 -25.74 -8.86 7.82
N ALA A 263 -24.81 -8.39 8.65
CA ALA A 263 -23.44 -8.87 8.58
C ALA A 263 -22.69 -9.19 9.88
N MET A 264 -23.31 -9.11 11.07
CA MET A 264 -22.61 -9.56 12.30
C MET A 264 -23.52 -10.33 13.25
N PRO A 265 -23.06 -11.49 13.76
CA PRO A 265 -23.64 -12.06 14.98
C PRO A 265 -23.36 -11.05 16.11
N SER A 266 -24.45 -10.42 16.57
CA SER A 266 -24.51 -9.54 17.73
C SER A 266 -23.77 -10.16 18.92
N PHE A 267 -22.86 -9.47 19.61
CA PHE A 267 -22.83 -9.39 21.07
C PHE A 267 -21.58 -8.75 21.70
N CYS A 268 -20.40 -8.66 21.09
CA CYS A 268 -19.20 -8.24 21.84
C CYS A 268 -18.72 -6.80 21.62
N LEU A 269 -18.81 -6.26 20.42
CA LEU A 269 -18.27 -4.91 20.12
C LEU A 269 -19.28 -3.77 20.39
N ARG A 270 -20.58 -4.06 20.36
CA ARG A 270 -21.62 -3.06 20.71
C ARG A 270 -21.54 -2.57 22.15
N TYR A 271 -21.19 -3.45 23.10
CA TYR A 271 -21.09 -3.09 24.51
C TYR A 271 -19.82 -2.31 24.86
N LEU A 272 -18.71 -2.57 24.18
CA LEU A 272 -17.45 -1.86 24.45
C LEU A 272 -17.49 -0.39 24.00
N PHE A 273 -18.07 -0.11 22.82
CA PHE A 273 -18.18 1.27 22.31
C PHE A 273 -19.27 2.10 23.00
N VAL A 274 -20.36 1.48 23.45
CA VAL A 274 -21.41 2.18 24.22
C VAL A 274 -20.91 2.56 25.62
N LEU A 275 -19.99 1.77 26.20
CA LEU A 275 -19.36 2.09 27.49
C LEU A 275 -18.35 3.24 27.39
N ILE A 276 -17.62 3.35 26.28
CA ILE A 276 -16.61 4.43 26.07
C ILE A 276 -17.27 5.76 25.65
N ALA A 277 -18.47 5.75 25.07
CA ALA A 277 -19.17 6.96 24.65
C ALA A 277 -20.09 7.56 25.72
N LYS A 278 -20.13 7.00 26.94
CA LYS A 278 -20.92 7.49 28.08
C LYS A 278 -20.09 8.07 29.21
N GLU A 279 -18.76 8.11 29.10
CA GLU A 279 -17.83 8.90 29.88
C GLU A 279 -17.33 10.13 29.10
#